data_f27f2a84057cbd46a42d029f06f26d1b
#
_entry.id   f27f2a84057cbd46a42d029f06f26d1b
#
_cell.length_a   1.000
_cell.length_b   1.000
_cell.length_c   1.000
_cell.angle_alpha   90.00
_cell.angle_beta   90.00
_cell.angle_gamma   90.00
#
_symmetry.space_group_name_H-M   'P 1'
#
loop_
_entity.id
_entity.type
_entity.pdbx_description
1 polymer ?
#
loop_
_entity_poly.entity_id
_entity_poly.type
_entity_poly.pdbx_seq_one_letter_code
_entity_poly.pdbx_strand_id
1 'polypeptide(L)'
;MAKTILIVDDSESIREVVSFTLENEGYNVLIANDGTDALNFLDGTHIDLIITDLHMPEMDGITLIRHVRKMEQYMRIPILFLTTESQAAKKMEAKEAGATGWIIKPFVPAKLIAALNKVLR
;
A
#
# COMPACT_ATOMS: atom_id res chain seq x y z
N MET A 1 -14.30 -2.34 -15.25
CA MET A 1 -12.86 -2.55 -15.43
C MET A 1 -12.20 -2.81 -14.07
N ALA A 2 -11.24 -3.71 -14.05
CA ALA A 2 -10.56 -4.03 -12.79
C ALA A 2 -9.69 -2.87 -12.33
N LYS A 3 -9.71 -2.64 -11.02
CA LYS A 3 -8.81 -1.65 -10.41
C LYS A 3 -7.43 -2.24 -10.22
N THR A 4 -6.42 -1.41 -10.28
CA THR A 4 -5.02 -1.80 -10.17
C THR A 4 -4.45 -1.36 -8.82
N ILE A 5 -3.86 -2.31 -8.12
CA ILE A 5 -3.28 -2.09 -6.79
C ILE A 5 -1.79 -2.36 -6.82
N LEU A 6 -1.00 -1.42 -6.32
CA LEU A 6 0.43 -1.59 -6.15
C LEU A 6 0.71 -2.07 -4.72
N ILE A 7 1.34 -3.23 -4.61
CA ILE A 7 1.75 -3.80 -3.33
C ILE A 7 3.24 -3.52 -3.14
N VAL A 8 3.60 -2.92 -2.01
CA VAL A 8 4.99 -2.60 -1.67
C VAL A 8 5.36 -3.27 -0.36
N ASP A 9 6.22 -4.26 -0.40
CA ASP A 9 6.66 -4.98 0.79
C ASP A 9 7.96 -5.71 0.46
N ASP A 10 8.91 -5.71 1.39
CA ASP A 10 10.19 -6.39 1.17
C ASP A 10 10.11 -7.90 1.47
N SER A 11 8.98 -8.38 1.98
CA SER A 11 8.75 -9.79 2.25
C SER A 11 8.09 -10.46 1.05
N GLU A 12 8.77 -11.40 0.43
CA GLU A 12 8.23 -12.15 -0.70
C GLU A 12 6.97 -12.91 -0.33
N SER A 13 6.95 -13.55 0.84
CA SER A 13 5.79 -14.32 1.27
C SER A 13 4.57 -13.45 1.50
N ILE A 14 4.75 -12.24 2.03
CA ILE A 14 3.63 -11.30 2.20
C ILE A 14 3.12 -10.85 0.83
N ARG A 15 4.04 -10.52 -0.10
CA ARG A 15 3.63 -10.13 -1.45
C ARG A 15 2.80 -11.21 -2.13
N GLU A 16 3.21 -12.47 -1.99
CA GLU A 16 2.48 -13.60 -2.58
C GLU A 16 1.08 -13.75 -1.99
N VAL A 17 0.96 -13.70 -0.67
CA VAL A 17 -0.34 -13.88 0.01
C VAL A 17 -1.28 -12.74 -0.33
N VAL A 18 -0.80 -11.50 -0.26
CA VAL A 18 -1.63 -10.33 -0.56
C VAL A 18 -2.04 -10.34 -2.03
N SER A 19 -1.10 -10.64 -2.92
CA SER A 19 -1.35 -10.71 -4.36
C SER A 19 -2.44 -11.75 -4.66
N PHE A 20 -2.31 -12.95 -4.10
CA PHE A 20 -3.28 -14.01 -4.28
C PHE A 20 -4.67 -13.58 -3.81
N THR A 21 -4.73 -12.99 -2.63
CA THR A 21 -5.99 -12.51 -2.05
C THR A 21 -6.68 -11.50 -2.96
N LEU A 22 -5.91 -10.53 -3.47
CA LEU A 22 -6.47 -9.46 -4.30
C LEU A 22 -6.83 -9.95 -5.69
N GLU A 23 -6.03 -10.81 -6.29
CA GLU A 23 -6.33 -11.35 -7.62
C GLU A 23 -7.59 -12.20 -7.59
N ASN A 24 -7.83 -12.94 -6.50
CA ASN A 24 -9.07 -13.69 -6.33
C ASN A 24 -10.30 -12.80 -6.28
N GLU A 25 -10.13 -11.54 -5.89
CA GLU A 25 -11.23 -10.57 -5.85
C GLU A 25 -11.36 -9.78 -7.16
N GLY A 26 -10.54 -10.11 -8.15
CA GLY A 26 -10.63 -9.49 -9.47
C GLY A 26 -9.79 -8.24 -9.66
N TYR A 27 -8.90 -7.93 -8.72
CA TYR A 27 -7.99 -6.79 -8.87
C TYR A 27 -6.78 -7.13 -9.72
N ASN A 28 -6.27 -6.14 -10.46
CA ASN A 28 -4.96 -6.23 -11.07
C ASN A 28 -3.92 -5.85 -10.03
N VAL A 29 -2.81 -6.58 -9.98
CA VAL A 29 -1.79 -6.38 -8.96
C VAL A 29 -0.44 -6.08 -9.60
N LEU A 30 0.22 -5.02 -9.12
CA LEU A 30 1.60 -4.70 -9.42
C LEU A 30 2.40 -4.89 -8.13
N ILE A 31 3.62 -5.37 -8.23
CA ILE A 31 4.43 -5.71 -7.06
C ILE A 31 5.74 -4.94 -7.07
N ALA A 32 6.04 -4.26 -5.96
CA ALA A 32 7.31 -3.60 -5.73
C ALA A 32 7.96 -4.20 -4.49
N ASN A 33 9.28 -4.39 -4.54
CA ASN A 33 10.03 -5.02 -3.47
C ASN A 33 10.31 -4.08 -2.29
N ASP A 34 10.31 -2.79 -2.54
CA ASP A 34 10.57 -1.75 -1.54
C ASP A 34 10.11 -0.39 -2.06
N GLY A 35 10.35 0.65 -1.27
CA GLY A 35 9.91 2.00 -1.62
C GLY A 35 10.58 2.54 -2.87
N THR A 36 11.86 2.25 -3.06
CA THR A 36 12.60 2.70 -4.24
C THR A 36 12.04 2.06 -5.51
N ASP A 37 11.78 0.75 -5.44
CA ASP A 37 11.17 0.01 -6.55
C ASP A 37 9.77 0.53 -6.84
N ALA A 38 9.01 0.87 -5.78
CA ALA A 38 7.67 1.43 -5.95
C ALA A 38 7.68 2.73 -6.75
N LEU A 39 8.68 3.60 -6.52
CA LEU A 39 8.78 4.85 -7.25
C LEU A 39 8.94 4.63 -8.75
N ASN A 40 9.53 3.50 -9.17
CA ASN A 40 9.67 3.19 -10.59
C ASN A 40 8.31 2.91 -11.26
N PHE A 41 7.30 2.51 -10.50
CA PHE A 41 5.95 2.33 -11.03
C PHE A 41 5.18 3.65 -11.12
N LEU A 42 5.65 4.69 -10.44
CA LEU A 42 4.98 5.99 -10.42
C LEU A 42 5.49 6.89 -11.56
N ASP A 43 5.42 6.33 -12.76
CA ASP A 43 5.93 6.93 -14.00
C ASP A 43 4.81 7.21 -15.01
N GLY A 44 3.59 7.33 -14.53
CA GLY A 44 2.41 7.47 -15.39
C GLY A 44 1.53 6.23 -15.41
N THR A 45 2.01 5.12 -14.85
CA THR A 45 1.22 3.88 -14.76
C THR A 45 -0.04 4.13 -13.94
N HIS A 46 -1.18 3.65 -14.43
CA HIS A 46 -2.44 3.80 -13.71
C HIS A 46 -2.46 2.91 -12.46
N ILE A 47 -2.62 3.53 -11.30
CA ILE A 47 -2.69 2.85 -10.00
C ILE A 47 -3.86 3.44 -9.22
N ASP A 48 -4.76 2.57 -8.75
CA ASP A 48 -5.95 3.00 -8.00
C ASP A 48 -5.73 3.02 -6.50
N LEU A 49 -4.77 2.23 -6.00
CA LEU A 49 -4.50 2.13 -4.56
C LEU A 49 -3.10 1.57 -4.34
N ILE A 50 -2.45 2.00 -3.26
CA ILE A 50 -1.17 1.44 -2.84
C ILE A 50 -1.35 0.78 -1.47
N ILE A 51 -0.85 -0.46 -1.34
CA ILE A 51 -0.71 -1.13 -0.05
C ILE A 51 0.78 -1.22 0.22
N THR A 52 1.25 -0.66 1.34
CA THR A 52 2.68 -0.65 1.65
C THR A 52 2.94 -1.06 3.09
N ASP A 53 4.08 -1.74 3.31
CA ASP A 53 4.61 -1.89 4.65
C ASP A 53 5.22 -0.57 5.10
N LEU A 54 5.35 -0.39 6.40
CA LEU A 54 6.02 0.77 6.99
C LEU A 54 7.53 0.58 6.99
N HIS A 55 7.98 -0.58 7.46
CA HIS A 55 9.40 -0.86 7.65
C HIS A 55 9.99 -1.58 6.46
N MET A 56 10.78 -0.86 5.68
CA MET A 56 11.45 -1.38 4.50
C MET A 56 12.86 -0.80 4.45
N PRO A 57 13.82 -1.51 3.84
CA PRO A 57 15.18 -0.97 3.72
C PRO A 57 15.22 0.28 2.84
N GLU A 58 16.14 1.16 3.15
CA GLU A 58 16.44 2.40 2.43
C GLU A 58 15.36 3.48 2.48
N MET A 59 14.12 3.13 2.20
CA MET A 59 12.99 4.07 2.21
C MET A 59 11.81 3.41 2.92
N ASP A 60 11.40 3.97 4.07
CA ASP A 60 10.23 3.43 4.77
C ASP A 60 8.92 3.89 4.09
N GLY A 61 7.80 3.28 4.55
CA GLY A 61 6.50 3.55 3.95
C GLY A 61 6.02 4.99 4.14
N ILE A 62 6.40 5.64 5.24
CA ILE A 62 6.02 7.03 5.47
C ILE A 62 6.73 7.95 4.47
N THR A 63 8.01 7.71 4.24
CA THR A 63 8.77 8.46 3.23
C THR A 63 8.19 8.23 1.84
N LEU A 64 7.84 6.99 1.52
CA LEU A 64 7.19 6.66 0.25
C LEU A 64 5.89 7.46 0.07
N ILE A 65 5.04 7.50 1.09
CA ILE A 65 3.79 8.26 1.01
C ILE A 65 4.05 9.73 0.74
N ARG A 66 5.06 10.31 1.40
CA ARG A 66 5.40 11.72 1.18
C ARG A 66 5.77 11.98 -0.27
N HIS A 67 6.50 11.07 -0.90
CA HIS A 67 6.81 11.19 -2.33
C HIS A 67 5.55 11.09 -3.19
N VAL A 68 4.70 10.11 -2.90
CA VAL A 68 3.45 9.90 -3.67
C VAL A 68 2.56 11.13 -3.60
N ARG A 69 2.42 11.74 -2.41
CA ARG A 69 1.53 12.88 -2.20
C ARG A 69 2.02 14.16 -2.90
N LYS A 70 3.26 14.19 -3.35
CA LYS A 70 3.81 15.31 -4.11
C LYS A 70 3.66 15.13 -5.63
N MET A 71 3.26 13.93 -6.08
CA MET A 71 3.10 13.64 -7.50
C MET A 71 1.65 13.92 -7.90
N GLU A 72 1.45 14.82 -8.85
CA GLU A 72 0.12 15.24 -9.25
C GLU A 72 -0.81 14.09 -9.62
N GLN A 73 -0.30 13.11 -10.36
CA GLN A 73 -1.09 11.96 -10.80
C GLN A 73 -1.52 11.05 -9.64
N TYR A 74 -0.73 10.99 -8.56
CA TYR A 74 -0.94 10.02 -7.49
C TYR A 74 -1.29 10.64 -6.14
N MET A 75 -1.35 11.94 -6.06
CA MET A 75 -1.49 12.65 -4.79
C MET A 75 -2.77 12.38 -4.02
N ARG A 76 -3.77 11.79 -4.67
CA ARG A 76 -5.08 11.55 -4.05
C ARG A 76 -5.47 10.08 -3.97
N ILE A 77 -4.64 9.16 -4.47
CA ILE A 77 -5.01 7.74 -4.40
C ILE A 77 -4.95 7.25 -2.96
N PRO A 78 -5.84 6.31 -2.58
CA PRO A 78 -5.79 5.73 -1.24
C PRO A 78 -4.48 4.98 -1.03
N ILE A 79 -3.91 5.10 0.17
CA ILE A 79 -2.71 4.36 0.57
C ILE A 79 -3.01 3.69 1.90
N LEU A 80 -2.95 2.35 1.92
CA LEU A 80 -3.15 1.56 3.11
C LEU A 80 -1.82 1.00 3.58
N PHE A 81 -1.55 1.12 4.88
CA PHE A 81 -0.44 0.40 5.48
C PHE A 81 -0.87 -1.01 5.83
N LEU A 82 0.01 -1.97 5.55
CA LEU A 82 -0.12 -3.35 6.01
C LEU A 82 1.20 -3.67 6.70
N THR A 83 1.23 -3.65 8.03
CA THR A 83 2.47 -3.64 8.79
C THR A 83 2.30 -4.26 10.18
N THR A 84 3.41 -4.71 10.76
CA THR A 84 3.43 -5.15 12.16
C THR A 84 3.51 -3.98 13.13
N GLU A 85 3.77 -2.77 12.65
CA GLU A 85 3.90 -1.58 13.51
C GLU A 85 2.57 -1.23 14.16
N SER A 86 2.58 -1.02 15.48
CA SER A 86 1.36 -0.71 16.23
C SER A 86 1.49 0.53 17.12
N GLN A 87 2.66 1.19 17.13
CA GLN A 87 2.86 2.36 17.97
C GLN A 87 2.01 3.55 17.52
N ALA A 88 1.33 4.17 18.47
CA ALA A 88 0.44 5.30 18.18
C ALA A 88 1.18 6.46 17.52
N ALA A 89 2.42 6.74 17.94
CA ALA A 89 3.22 7.82 17.35
C ALA A 89 3.49 7.57 15.86
N LYS A 90 3.75 6.33 15.48
CA LYS A 90 3.98 5.98 14.07
C LYS A 90 2.71 6.08 13.25
N LYS A 91 1.58 5.65 13.81
CA LYS A 91 0.28 5.79 13.15
C LYS A 91 -0.07 7.25 12.90
N MET A 92 0.21 8.11 13.88
CA MET A 92 -0.04 9.55 13.74
C MET A 92 0.85 10.15 12.66
N GLU A 93 2.13 9.79 12.66
CA GLU A 93 3.08 10.26 11.64
C GLU A 93 2.63 9.82 10.24
N ALA A 94 2.17 8.58 10.10
CA ALA A 94 1.67 8.05 8.84
C ALA A 94 0.44 8.81 8.38
N LYS A 95 -0.48 9.08 9.29
CA LYS A 95 -1.70 9.83 8.98
C LYS A 95 -1.36 11.25 8.51
N GLU A 96 -0.43 11.92 9.18
CA GLU A 96 0.01 13.26 8.81
C GLU A 96 0.68 13.26 7.43
N ALA A 97 1.38 12.17 7.08
CA ALA A 97 2.00 12.02 5.77
C ALA A 97 0.98 11.76 4.66
N GLY A 98 -0.24 11.36 5.02
CA GLY A 98 -1.32 11.15 4.06
C GLY A 98 -1.82 9.74 3.91
N ALA A 99 -1.57 8.86 4.91
CA ALA A 99 -2.08 7.48 4.88
C ALA A 99 -3.61 7.49 5.01
N THR A 100 -4.25 6.59 4.27
CA THR A 100 -5.71 6.46 4.28
C THR A 100 -6.18 5.46 5.32
N GLY A 101 -5.42 4.40 5.57
CA GLY A 101 -5.79 3.38 6.53
C GLY A 101 -4.60 2.56 7.00
N TRP A 102 -4.85 1.68 7.95
CA TRP A 102 -3.82 0.92 8.66
C TRP A 102 -4.34 -0.47 8.99
N ILE A 103 -3.62 -1.50 8.55
CA ILE A 103 -3.96 -2.90 8.80
C ILE A 103 -2.76 -3.57 9.47
N ILE A 104 -2.98 -4.24 10.59
CA ILE A 104 -1.91 -4.91 11.35
C ILE A 104 -1.68 -6.32 10.81
N LYS A 105 -0.41 -6.69 10.63
CA LYS A 105 -0.01 -8.08 10.34
C LYS A 105 0.05 -8.90 11.62
N PRO A 106 -0.28 -10.17 11.57
CA PRO A 106 -0.82 -10.90 10.43
C PRO A 106 -2.26 -10.48 10.14
N PHE A 107 -2.60 -10.41 8.86
CA PHE A 107 -3.92 -9.95 8.46
C PHE A 107 -4.84 -11.12 8.15
N VAL A 108 -6.14 -10.86 8.30
CA VAL A 108 -7.19 -11.79 7.86
C VAL A 108 -7.65 -11.30 6.49
N PRO A 109 -7.70 -12.17 5.47
CA PRO A 109 -8.12 -11.73 4.12
C PRO A 109 -9.43 -10.94 4.10
N ALA A 110 -10.42 -11.35 4.88
CA ALA A 110 -11.69 -10.64 4.94
C ALA A 110 -11.54 -9.19 5.41
N LYS A 111 -10.62 -8.93 6.34
CA LYS A 111 -10.37 -7.57 6.84
C LYS A 111 -9.68 -6.72 5.78
N LEU A 112 -8.75 -7.32 5.02
CA LEU A 112 -8.08 -6.61 3.93
C LEU A 112 -9.10 -6.22 2.86
N ILE A 113 -9.94 -7.16 2.45
CA ILE A 113 -10.97 -6.89 1.44
C ILE A 113 -11.96 -5.84 1.92
N ALA A 114 -12.38 -5.91 3.19
CA ALA A 114 -13.29 -4.91 3.76
C ALA A 114 -12.67 -3.51 3.72
N ALA A 115 -11.38 -3.38 4.04
CA ALA A 115 -10.68 -2.10 3.98
C ALA A 115 -10.62 -1.57 2.55
N LEU A 116 -10.35 -2.44 1.57
CA LEU A 116 -10.34 -2.05 0.16
C LEU A 116 -11.69 -1.56 -0.29
N ASN A 117 -12.75 -2.30 0.03
CA ASN A 117 -14.11 -1.92 -0.35
C ASN A 117 -14.51 -0.56 0.23
N LYS A 118 -14.00 -0.24 1.41
CA LYS A 118 -14.29 1.02 2.07
C LYS A 118 -13.66 2.20 1.35
N VAL A 119 -12.45 2.05 0.80
CA VAL A 119 -11.71 3.17 0.20
C VAL A 119 -11.77 3.21 -1.32
N LEU A 120 -12.18 2.14 -1.97
CA LEU A 120 -12.26 2.04 -3.43
C LEU A 120 -13.70 2.04 -3.96
N ARG A 121 -14.53 2.81 -3.38
CA ARG A 121 -15.93 2.91 -3.83
C ARG A 121 -16.08 3.57 -5.18
#